data_932620ab8c81253eb155634ab1627f23
#
_entry.id   932620ab8c81253eb155634ab1627f23
#
_cell.length_a   1.000
_cell.length_b   1.000
_cell.length_c   1.000
_cell.angle_alpha   90.00
_cell.angle_beta   90.00
_cell.angle_gamma   90.00
#
_symmetry.space_group_name_H-M   'P 1'
#
loop_
_entity.id
_entity.type
_entity.pdbx_description
1 polymer ?
#
loop_
_entity_poly.entity_id
_entity_poly.type
_entity_poly.pdbx_seq_one_letter_code
_entity_poly.pdbx_strand_id
1 'polypeptide(L)'
;YENVGTLFEPNFEKIYGLRPDLIIVSSRQAEVYKELSRIAPTIYMEVAGSDYIGSVRKNARILGEIFGREDYIEGELEKINRAAEELKEKVKASGKNALIVMANDGSLSVYGAGSRFGVIHDEFGFIPVDRGIQVVNHGQSVSFEYILEQNPDYIFVIDRAAVTGGSISAKQMFENELIK
;
A
#
# COMPACT_ATOMS: atom_id res chain seq x y z
N TYR A 1 10.20 -22.06 -3.24
CA TYR A 1 9.82 -21.05 -4.25
C TYR A 1 10.96 -20.90 -5.25
N GLU A 2 10.62 -20.81 -6.54
CA GLU A 2 11.57 -20.56 -7.60
C GLU A 2 11.58 -19.06 -7.95
N ASN A 3 12.79 -18.50 -8.11
CA ASN A 3 12.91 -17.12 -8.57
C ASN A 3 12.73 -17.10 -10.11
N VAL A 4 11.74 -16.38 -10.59
CA VAL A 4 11.39 -16.27 -12.01
C VAL A 4 11.82 -14.94 -12.65
N GLY A 5 12.81 -14.29 -12.10
CA GLY A 5 13.33 -13.02 -12.58
C GLY A 5 13.21 -11.89 -11.56
N THR A 6 13.40 -10.67 -12.04
CA THR A 6 13.28 -9.47 -11.22
C THR A 6 11.85 -8.89 -11.30
N LEU A 7 11.60 -7.87 -10.50
CA LEU A 7 10.35 -7.13 -10.54
C LEU A 7 10.10 -6.41 -11.88
N PHE A 8 11.15 -6.18 -12.66
CA PHE A 8 11.10 -5.48 -13.94
C PHE A 8 11.29 -6.40 -15.14
N GLU A 9 12.04 -7.50 -14.95
CA GLU A 9 12.46 -8.41 -16.01
C GLU A 9 12.10 -9.86 -15.64
N PRO A 10 10.90 -10.34 -16.02
CA PRO A 10 10.54 -11.75 -15.86
C PRO A 10 11.43 -12.65 -16.73
N ASN A 11 11.84 -13.78 -16.19
CA ASN A 11 12.56 -14.79 -16.96
C ASN A 11 11.57 -15.73 -17.65
N PHE A 12 11.25 -15.46 -18.91
CA PHE A 12 10.26 -16.19 -19.68
C PHE A 12 10.58 -17.66 -19.87
N GLU A 13 11.87 -18.02 -20.08
CA GLU A 13 12.29 -19.41 -20.24
C GLU A 13 12.02 -20.21 -18.97
N LYS A 14 12.35 -19.61 -17.82
CA LYS A 14 12.14 -20.23 -16.52
C LYS A 14 10.65 -20.38 -16.20
N ILE A 15 9.85 -19.35 -16.47
CA ILE A 15 8.39 -19.40 -16.32
C ILE A 15 7.81 -20.49 -17.21
N TYR A 16 8.21 -20.57 -18.47
CA TYR A 16 7.77 -21.60 -19.41
C TYR A 16 8.16 -23.01 -18.91
N GLY A 17 9.40 -23.18 -18.42
CA GLY A 17 9.90 -24.44 -17.88
C GLY A 17 9.15 -24.93 -16.65
N LEU A 18 8.64 -24.02 -15.82
CA LEU A 18 7.84 -24.33 -14.63
C LEU A 18 6.42 -24.81 -14.97
N ARG A 19 5.93 -24.54 -16.18
CA ARG A 19 4.58 -24.90 -16.63
C ARG A 19 3.48 -24.50 -15.62
N PRO A 20 3.36 -23.23 -15.27
CA PRO A 20 2.36 -22.80 -14.30
C PRO A 20 0.95 -22.98 -14.85
N ASP A 21 0.00 -23.30 -13.96
CA ASP A 21 -1.44 -23.34 -14.30
C ASP A 21 -2.05 -21.94 -14.35
N LEU A 22 -1.44 -20.99 -13.64
CA LEU A 22 -1.87 -19.58 -13.58
C LEU A 22 -0.66 -18.66 -13.40
N ILE A 23 -0.69 -17.54 -14.12
CA ILE A 23 0.24 -16.43 -13.93
C ILE A 23 -0.54 -15.23 -13.38
N ILE A 24 -0.04 -14.62 -12.30
CA ILE A 24 -0.62 -13.41 -11.73
C ILE A 24 0.39 -12.27 -11.94
N VAL A 25 -0.06 -11.19 -12.56
CA VAL A 25 0.75 -10.01 -12.84
C VAL A 25 0.09 -8.76 -12.28
N SER A 26 0.90 -7.73 -12.06
CA SER A 26 0.45 -6.42 -11.62
C SER A 26 1.08 -5.32 -12.48
N SER A 27 0.89 -4.06 -12.10
CA SER A 27 1.23 -2.86 -12.88
C SER A 27 2.59 -2.88 -13.58
N ARG A 28 3.64 -3.37 -12.91
CA ARG A 28 5.00 -3.41 -13.49
C ARG A 28 5.18 -4.40 -14.63
N GLN A 29 4.35 -5.43 -14.68
CA GLN A 29 4.36 -6.46 -15.73
C GLN A 29 3.23 -6.27 -16.77
N ALA A 30 2.53 -5.14 -16.74
CA ALA A 30 1.44 -4.85 -17.66
C ALA A 30 1.90 -4.92 -19.14
N GLU A 31 3.09 -4.41 -19.42
CA GLU A 31 3.65 -4.39 -20.80
C GLU A 31 3.92 -5.80 -21.35
N VAL A 32 4.30 -6.73 -20.49
CA VAL A 32 4.62 -8.13 -20.87
C VAL A 32 3.45 -9.10 -20.63
N TYR A 33 2.27 -8.59 -20.33
CA TYR A 33 1.06 -9.40 -20.09
C TYR A 33 0.75 -10.34 -21.24
N LYS A 34 0.84 -9.83 -22.49
CA LYS A 34 0.52 -10.61 -23.69
C LYS A 34 1.51 -11.76 -23.90
N GLU A 35 2.78 -11.54 -23.62
CA GLU A 35 3.84 -12.54 -23.73
C GLU A 35 3.64 -13.64 -22.70
N LEU A 36 3.37 -13.27 -21.45
CA LEU A 36 3.09 -14.21 -20.36
C LEU A 36 1.82 -15.02 -20.64
N SER A 37 0.79 -14.40 -21.19
CA SER A 37 -0.47 -15.08 -21.58
C SER A 37 -0.32 -16.13 -22.67
N ARG A 38 0.82 -16.16 -23.38
CA ARG A 38 1.15 -17.25 -24.33
C ARG A 38 1.74 -18.48 -23.62
N ILE A 39 2.19 -18.31 -22.41
CA ILE A 39 2.76 -19.41 -21.58
C ILE A 39 1.65 -20.12 -20.81
N ALA A 40 0.79 -19.37 -20.13
CA ALA A 40 -0.29 -19.91 -19.31
C ALA A 40 -1.42 -18.87 -19.15
N PRO A 41 -2.62 -19.27 -18.68
CA PRO A 41 -3.65 -18.34 -18.26
C PRO A 41 -3.07 -17.27 -17.34
N THR A 42 -3.29 -16.00 -17.70
CA THR A 42 -2.68 -14.88 -16.97
C THR A 42 -3.78 -13.90 -16.54
N ILE A 43 -3.77 -13.51 -15.28
CA ILE A 43 -4.67 -12.50 -14.73
C ILE A 43 -3.89 -11.26 -14.31
N TYR A 44 -4.52 -10.10 -14.52
CA TYR A 44 -3.98 -8.82 -14.08
C TYR A 44 -4.68 -8.39 -12.78
N MET A 45 -3.89 -8.21 -11.72
CA MET A 45 -4.39 -7.82 -10.41
C MET A 45 -3.69 -6.55 -9.97
N GLU A 46 -4.40 -5.45 -10.04
CA GLU A 46 -3.91 -4.14 -9.62
C GLU A 46 -4.56 -3.72 -8.29
N VAL A 47 -3.81 -2.98 -7.50
CA VAL A 47 -4.33 -2.26 -6.35
C VAL A 47 -4.28 -0.77 -6.67
N ALA A 48 -5.45 -0.18 -6.90
CA ALA A 48 -5.57 1.23 -7.24
C ALA A 48 -5.28 2.12 -6.02
N GLY A 49 -4.45 3.14 -6.20
CA GLY A 49 -4.10 4.06 -5.11
C GLY A 49 -5.30 4.84 -4.56
N SER A 50 -6.24 5.21 -5.45
CA SER A 50 -7.46 5.97 -5.10
C SER A 50 -8.58 5.12 -4.50
N ASP A 51 -8.51 3.78 -4.63
CA ASP A 51 -9.47 2.83 -4.05
C ASP A 51 -8.72 1.57 -3.62
N TYR A 52 -7.83 1.75 -2.64
CA TYR A 52 -6.94 0.70 -2.18
C TYR A 52 -7.74 -0.50 -1.65
N ILE A 53 -8.62 -0.26 -0.69
CA ILE A 53 -9.38 -1.33 -0.02
C ILE A 53 -10.39 -1.98 -0.98
N GLY A 54 -11.08 -1.21 -1.82
CA GLY A 54 -11.97 -1.77 -2.84
C GLY A 54 -11.23 -2.67 -3.81
N SER A 55 -10.02 -2.29 -4.24
CA SER A 55 -9.16 -3.11 -5.09
C SER A 55 -8.73 -4.41 -4.40
N VAL A 56 -8.35 -4.34 -3.12
CA VAL A 56 -7.97 -5.52 -2.32
C VAL A 56 -9.16 -6.48 -2.19
N ARG A 57 -10.35 -5.97 -1.86
CA ARG A 57 -11.59 -6.76 -1.78
C ARG A 57 -11.91 -7.46 -3.12
N LYS A 58 -11.83 -6.70 -4.23
CA LYS A 58 -12.04 -7.23 -5.57
C LYS A 58 -11.05 -8.35 -5.89
N ASN A 59 -9.77 -8.10 -5.66
CA ASN A 59 -8.72 -9.08 -5.93
C ASN A 59 -8.86 -10.33 -5.07
N ALA A 60 -9.21 -10.19 -3.80
CA ALA A 60 -9.47 -11.32 -2.90
C ALA A 60 -10.62 -12.19 -3.42
N ARG A 61 -11.73 -11.59 -3.89
CA ARG A 61 -12.87 -12.32 -4.47
C ARG A 61 -12.48 -13.08 -5.73
N ILE A 62 -11.72 -12.45 -6.63
CA ILE A 62 -11.20 -13.13 -7.83
C ILE A 62 -10.37 -14.37 -7.44
N LEU A 63 -9.51 -14.27 -6.44
CA LEU A 63 -8.76 -15.42 -5.94
C LEU A 63 -9.66 -16.46 -5.29
N GLY A 64 -10.67 -16.03 -4.52
CA GLY A 64 -11.67 -16.92 -3.94
C GLY A 64 -12.37 -17.75 -5.02
N GLU A 65 -12.83 -17.10 -6.09
CA GLU A 65 -13.49 -17.75 -7.22
C GLU A 65 -12.57 -18.74 -7.95
N ILE A 66 -11.32 -18.33 -8.25
CA ILE A 66 -10.33 -19.19 -8.93
C ILE A 66 -10.02 -20.46 -8.12
N PHE A 67 -9.95 -20.36 -6.80
CA PHE A 67 -9.52 -21.46 -5.93
C PHE A 67 -10.70 -22.15 -5.20
N GLY A 68 -11.96 -21.80 -5.51
CA GLY A 68 -13.15 -22.36 -4.87
C GLY A 68 -13.17 -22.08 -3.36
N ARG A 69 -12.87 -20.84 -2.96
CA ARG A 69 -12.76 -20.40 -1.58
C ARG A 69 -13.61 -19.15 -1.28
N GLU A 70 -14.69 -18.97 -2.01
CA GLU A 70 -15.55 -17.77 -1.94
C GLU A 70 -16.06 -17.53 -0.52
N ASP A 71 -16.63 -18.54 0.12
CA ASP A 71 -17.17 -18.43 1.48
C ASP A 71 -16.08 -18.04 2.51
N TYR A 72 -14.88 -18.62 2.35
CA TYR A 72 -13.76 -18.29 3.20
C TYR A 72 -13.32 -16.82 3.01
N ILE A 73 -13.21 -16.38 1.77
CA ILE A 73 -12.83 -15.00 1.45
C ILE A 73 -13.87 -14.00 1.96
N GLU A 74 -15.17 -14.25 1.75
CA GLU A 74 -16.20 -13.35 2.25
C GLU A 74 -16.18 -13.30 3.79
N GLY A 75 -16.00 -14.42 4.47
CA GLY A 75 -15.86 -14.45 5.93
C GLY A 75 -14.66 -13.64 6.44
N GLU A 76 -13.52 -13.69 5.77
CA GLU A 76 -12.35 -12.88 6.15
C GLU A 76 -12.56 -11.39 5.82
N LEU A 77 -13.16 -11.06 4.67
CA LEU A 77 -13.51 -9.69 4.32
C LEU A 77 -14.51 -9.07 5.30
N GLU A 78 -15.49 -9.82 5.77
CA GLU A 78 -16.43 -9.36 6.81
C GLU A 78 -15.72 -9.04 8.13
N LYS A 79 -14.75 -9.85 8.55
CA LYS A 79 -13.96 -9.59 9.77
C LYS A 79 -13.15 -8.32 9.62
N ILE A 80 -12.49 -8.12 8.47
CA ILE A 80 -11.71 -6.91 8.17
C ILE A 80 -12.62 -5.69 8.17
N ASN A 81 -13.78 -5.76 7.49
CA ASN A 81 -14.72 -4.65 7.42
C ASN A 81 -15.23 -4.27 8.82
N ARG A 82 -15.60 -5.25 9.64
CA ARG A 82 -16.05 -4.99 11.02
C ARG A 82 -14.97 -4.32 11.84
N ALA A 83 -13.74 -4.82 11.79
CA ALA A 83 -12.62 -4.21 12.51
C ALA A 83 -12.32 -2.77 12.04
N ALA A 84 -12.41 -2.51 10.73
CA ALA A 84 -12.24 -1.19 10.17
C ALA A 84 -13.34 -0.21 10.64
N GLU A 85 -14.60 -0.63 10.62
CA GLU A 85 -15.71 0.20 11.10
C GLU A 85 -15.62 0.46 12.62
N GLU A 86 -15.29 -0.53 13.44
CA GLU A 86 -15.07 -0.35 14.87
C GLU A 86 -13.91 0.64 15.15
N LEU A 87 -12.83 0.57 14.39
CA LEU A 87 -11.74 1.53 14.48
C LEU A 87 -12.19 2.93 14.07
N LYS A 88 -12.90 3.04 12.94
CA LYS A 88 -13.42 4.30 12.41
C LYS A 88 -14.32 5.03 13.42
N GLU A 89 -15.20 4.32 14.09
CA GLU A 89 -16.05 4.92 15.12
C GLU A 89 -15.23 5.43 16.32
N LYS A 90 -14.21 4.68 16.75
CA LYS A 90 -13.30 5.13 17.83
C LYS A 90 -12.50 6.36 17.43
N VAL A 91 -11.94 6.35 16.21
CA VAL A 91 -11.18 7.47 15.67
C VAL A 91 -12.05 8.71 15.54
N LYS A 92 -13.24 8.57 14.97
CA LYS A 92 -14.23 9.65 14.84
C LYS A 92 -14.62 10.25 16.19
N ALA A 93 -14.88 9.40 17.18
CA ALA A 93 -15.19 9.85 18.55
C ALA A 93 -14.03 10.59 19.22
N SER A 94 -12.79 10.27 18.86
CA SER A 94 -11.61 10.95 19.40
C SER A 94 -11.39 12.34 18.83
N GLY A 95 -11.90 12.64 17.64
CA GLY A 95 -11.68 13.88 16.91
C GLY A 95 -10.23 14.11 16.49
N LYS A 96 -9.40 13.07 16.53
CA LYS A 96 -7.96 13.17 16.29
C LYS A 96 -7.63 13.27 14.81
N ASN A 97 -6.61 14.07 14.51
CA ASN A 97 -6.03 14.18 13.17
C ASN A 97 -4.76 13.32 13.02
N ALA A 98 -4.35 13.13 11.79
CA ALA A 98 -3.14 12.38 11.49
C ALA A 98 -2.40 12.93 10.26
N LEU A 99 -1.11 12.62 10.24
CA LEU A 99 -0.23 12.80 9.09
C LEU A 99 0.38 11.44 8.71
N ILE A 100 0.40 11.13 7.41
CA ILE A 100 1.05 9.93 6.89
C ILE A 100 2.38 10.36 6.29
N VAL A 101 3.48 9.84 6.83
CA VAL A 101 4.85 10.20 6.42
C VAL A 101 5.58 8.96 5.94
N MET A 102 6.21 9.03 4.79
CA MET A 102 7.20 8.04 4.37
C MET A 102 8.60 8.60 4.63
N ALA A 103 9.38 7.85 5.40
CA ALA A 103 10.80 8.07 5.60
C ALA A 103 11.59 7.17 4.62
N ASN A 104 12.49 7.78 3.86
CA ASN A 104 13.29 7.09 2.88
C ASN A 104 14.70 7.66 2.85
N ASP A 105 15.58 7.07 3.65
CA ASP A 105 17.02 7.35 3.66
C ASP A 105 17.36 8.85 3.74
N GLY A 106 16.82 9.52 4.76
CA GLY A 106 17.02 10.95 4.99
C GLY A 106 15.97 11.86 4.34
N SER A 107 15.12 11.34 3.44
CA SER A 107 14.06 12.11 2.78
C SER A 107 12.69 11.83 3.41
N LEU A 108 11.83 12.84 3.44
CA LEU A 108 10.45 12.72 3.91
C LEU A 108 9.46 13.05 2.79
N SER A 109 8.41 12.25 2.71
CA SER A 109 7.26 12.53 1.85
C SER A 109 5.96 12.31 2.63
N VAL A 110 4.93 13.11 2.37
CA VAL A 110 3.60 12.98 3.00
C VAL A 110 2.57 12.50 2.00
N TYR A 111 1.55 11.81 2.51
CA TYR A 111 0.47 11.23 1.73
C TYR A 111 -0.88 11.67 2.32
N GLY A 112 -1.74 12.20 1.46
CA GLY A 112 -3.09 12.61 1.83
C GLY A 112 -4.15 11.53 1.61
N ALA A 113 -5.40 11.88 1.88
CA ALA A 113 -6.57 11.08 1.50
C ALA A 113 -6.59 10.80 -0.01
N GLY A 114 -7.14 9.66 -0.42
CA GLY A 114 -7.17 9.22 -1.81
C GLY A 114 -5.81 8.77 -2.39
N SER A 115 -4.74 8.81 -1.60
CA SER A 115 -3.44 8.30 -2.00
C SER A 115 -3.31 6.78 -1.72
N ARG A 116 -2.24 6.17 -2.21
CA ARG A 116 -1.95 4.74 -1.97
C ARG A 116 -1.83 4.35 -0.49
N PHE A 117 -1.61 5.30 0.41
CA PHE A 117 -1.60 5.10 1.86
C PHE A 117 -2.78 5.80 2.55
N GLY A 118 -3.71 6.34 1.76
CA GLY A 118 -4.87 7.10 2.23
C GLY A 118 -5.83 6.32 3.10
N VAL A 119 -5.68 4.99 3.21
CA VAL A 119 -6.50 4.11 4.06
C VAL A 119 -6.67 4.64 5.49
N ILE A 120 -5.66 5.30 6.03
CA ILE A 120 -5.68 5.94 7.36
C ILE A 120 -6.78 7.00 7.45
N HIS A 121 -6.98 7.76 6.40
CA HIS A 121 -8.01 8.80 6.31
C HIS A 121 -9.33 8.25 5.76
N ASP A 122 -9.26 7.51 4.67
CA ASP A 122 -10.41 7.11 3.87
C ASP A 122 -11.23 6.01 4.55
N GLU A 123 -10.57 5.01 5.15
CA GLU A 123 -11.21 3.87 5.81
C GLU A 123 -11.23 3.99 7.33
N PHE A 124 -10.10 4.40 7.95
CA PHE A 124 -10.01 4.46 9.41
C PHE A 124 -10.51 5.79 9.99
N GLY A 125 -10.76 6.80 9.15
CA GLY A 125 -11.47 8.01 9.53
C GLY A 125 -10.64 9.05 10.29
N PHE A 126 -9.30 8.93 10.33
CA PHE A 126 -8.46 10.00 10.86
C PHE A 126 -8.61 11.26 10.03
N ILE A 127 -8.79 12.38 10.70
CA ILE A 127 -8.88 13.68 10.03
C ILE A 127 -7.50 14.01 9.42
N PRO A 128 -7.39 14.30 8.10
CA PRO A 128 -6.13 14.79 7.55
C PRO A 128 -5.75 16.11 8.23
N VAL A 129 -4.52 16.20 8.78
CA VAL A 129 -4.05 17.46 9.37
C VAL A 129 -3.90 18.56 8.32
N ASP A 130 -3.47 18.17 7.11
CA ASP A 130 -3.44 19.04 5.94
C ASP A 130 -4.24 18.40 4.79
N ARG A 131 -5.30 19.08 4.34
CA ARG A 131 -6.14 18.65 3.20
C ARG A 131 -5.58 19.09 1.85
N GLY A 132 -4.52 19.89 1.84
CA GLY A 132 -3.86 20.41 0.65
C GLY A 132 -2.79 19.47 0.09
N ILE A 133 -2.50 18.36 0.77
CA ILE A 133 -1.49 17.39 0.31
C ILE A 133 -1.90 16.82 -1.05
N GLN A 134 -1.02 16.98 -2.03
CA GLN A 134 -1.25 16.51 -3.40
C GLN A 134 -1.14 14.99 -3.50
N VAL A 135 -2.09 14.38 -4.22
CA VAL A 135 -2.05 12.93 -4.50
C VAL A 135 -1.10 12.67 -5.66
N VAL A 136 0.13 12.31 -5.32
CA VAL A 136 1.19 11.96 -6.29
C VAL A 136 1.82 10.61 -5.93
N ASN A 137 2.36 9.91 -6.93
CA ASN A 137 2.83 8.52 -6.78
C ASN A 137 3.88 8.31 -5.68
N HIS A 138 4.78 9.28 -5.48
CA HIS A 138 5.88 9.19 -4.51
C HIS A 138 5.65 10.03 -3.25
N GLY A 139 4.45 10.58 -3.10
CA GLY A 139 4.13 11.52 -2.02
C GLY A 139 4.70 12.91 -2.26
N GLN A 140 4.18 13.89 -1.55
CA GLN A 140 4.66 15.26 -1.57
C GLN A 140 5.89 15.38 -0.65
N SER A 141 7.04 15.81 -1.21
CA SER A 141 8.26 16.01 -0.42
C SER A 141 8.08 17.15 0.59
N VAL A 142 8.51 16.91 1.84
CA VAL A 142 8.41 17.87 2.93
C VAL A 142 9.66 17.86 3.80
N SER A 143 9.80 18.89 4.65
CA SER A 143 10.81 18.94 5.70
C SER A 143 10.26 18.55 7.08
N PHE A 144 11.14 18.46 8.08
CA PHE A 144 10.72 18.26 9.47
C PHE A 144 9.95 19.46 10.02
N GLU A 145 10.32 20.67 9.61
CA GLU A 145 9.64 21.91 9.99
C GLU A 145 8.16 21.89 9.55
N TYR A 146 7.88 21.37 8.34
CA TYR A 146 6.49 21.19 7.90
C TYR A 146 5.70 20.30 8.85
N ILE A 147 6.28 19.20 9.32
CA ILE A 147 5.61 18.29 10.27
C ILE A 147 5.31 19.00 11.59
N LEU A 148 6.26 19.79 12.08
CA LEU A 148 6.10 20.60 13.31
C LEU A 148 5.02 21.67 13.14
N GLU A 149 4.99 22.37 12.03
CA GLU A 149 3.99 23.39 11.71
C GLU A 149 2.57 22.80 11.64
N GLN A 150 2.43 21.61 11.06
CA GLN A 150 1.14 20.92 10.98
C GLN A 150 0.67 20.41 12.36
N ASN A 151 1.58 20.14 13.29
CA ASN A 151 1.30 19.70 14.66
C ASN A 151 0.25 18.56 14.72
N PRO A 152 0.47 17.42 14.06
CA PRO A 152 -0.50 16.34 14.02
C PRO A 152 -0.65 15.65 15.38
N ASP A 153 -1.87 15.17 15.70
CA ASP A 153 -2.10 14.32 16.88
C ASP A 153 -1.41 12.95 16.73
N TYR A 154 -1.37 12.42 15.50
CA TYR A 154 -0.72 11.15 15.16
C TYR A 154 0.11 11.26 13.89
N ILE A 155 1.27 10.63 13.90
CA ILE A 155 2.11 10.45 12.72
C ILE A 155 2.20 8.95 12.41
N PHE A 156 1.71 8.54 11.23
CA PHE A 156 1.88 7.19 10.72
C PHE A 156 3.11 7.17 9.83
N VAL A 157 4.17 6.51 10.29
CA VAL A 157 5.45 6.50 9.60
C VAL A 157 5.64 5.19 8.82
N ILE A 158 5.90 5.33 7.52
CA ILE A 158 6.27 4.23 6.62
C ILE A 158 7.78 4.25 6.47
N ASP A 159 8.47 3.26 7.02
CA ASP A 159 9.93 3.11 6.90
C ASP A 159 10.27 2.37 5.60
N ARG A 160 10.48 3.12 4.52
CA ARG A 160 10.87 2.54 3.26
C ARG A 160 12.32 2.04 3.28
N ALA A 161 13.21 2.75 3.95
CA ALA A 161 14.62 2.39 4.05
C ALA A 161 14.81 1.01 4.69
N ALA A 162 14.04 0.67 5.72
CA ALA A 162 14.08 -0.64 6.35
C ALA A 162 13.73 -1.81 5.39
N VAL A 163 12.92 -1.55 4.35
CA VAL A 163 12.49 -2.57 3.38
C VAL A 163 13.41 -2.62 2.16
N THR A 164 13.93 -1.47 1.72
CA THR A 164 14.73 -1.36 0.48
C THR A 164 16.24 -1.39 0.70
N GLY A 165 16.69 -1.51 1.96
CA GLY A 165 18.12 -1.59 2.30
C GLY A 165 18.80 -0.21 2.37
N GLY A 166 18.05 0.83 2.76
CA GLY A 166 18.61 2.18 3.00
C GLY A 166 19.47 2.23 4.27
N SER A 167 20.24 3.29 4.41
CA SER A 167 21.23 3.49 5.48
C SER A 167 20.63 4.10 6.75
N ILE A 168 19.56 4.91 6.61
CA ILE A 168 18.94 5.67 7.68
C ILE A 168 17.48 5.24 7.86
N SER A 169 17.17 4.61 8.99
CA SER A 169 15.82 4.18 9.32
C SER A 169 14.90 5.36 9.71
N ALA A 170 13.59 5.16 9.59
CA ALA A 170 12.61 6.12 10.07
C ALA A 170 12.82 6.43 11.56
N LYS A 171 13.11 5.40 12.37
CA LYS A 171 13.38 5.58 13.80
C LYS A 171 14.51 6.59 14.05
N GLN A 172 15.64 6.43 13.36
CA GLN A 172 16.77 7.36 13.47
C GLN A 172 16.41 8.78 13.02
N MET A 173 15.57 8.92 12.00
CA MET A 173 15.12 10.22 11.52
C MET A 173 14.21 10.93 12.53
N PHE A 174 13.31 10.20 13.20
CA PHE A 174 12.33 10.75 14.14
C PHE A 174 12.81 10.81 15.61
N GLU A 175 13.96 10.23 15.94
CA GLU A 175 14.59 10.36 17.26
C GLU A 175 15.45 11.64 17.40
N ASN A 176 15.31 12.62 16.51
CA ASN A 176 15.98 13.89 16.63
C ASN A 176 15.28 14.81 17.67
N GLU A 177 16.01 15.80 18.19
CA GLU A 177 15.52 16.68 19.28
C GLU A 177 14.35 17.60 18.84
N LEU A 178 14.08 17.72 17.54
CA LEU A 178 13.01 18.57 17.00
C LEU A 178 11.62 17.93 17.09
N ILE A 179 11.54 16.60 17.25
CA ILE A 179 10.27 15.85 17.19
C ILE A 179 9.92 15.18 18.55
N LYS A 180 10.76 15.37 19.55
CA LYS A 180 10.51 14.85 20.92
C LYS A 180 9.53 15.69 21.69
#